data_dff62722a4f9053985b68c1d2149bdbb
#
_entry.id   dff62722a4f9053985b68c1d2149bdbb
#
_cell.length_a   1.000
_cell.length_b   1.000
_cell.length_c   1.000
_cell.angle_alpha   90.00
_cell.angle_beta   90.00
_cell.angle_gamma   90.00
#
_symmetry.space_group_name_H-M   'P 1'
#
loop_
_entity.id
_entity.type
_entity.pdbx_description
1 polymer ?
#
loop_
_entity_poly.entity_id
_entity_poly.type
_entity_poly.pdbx_seq_one_letter_code
_entity_poly.pdbx_strand_id
1 'polypeptide(L)'
;MSKSSTTTKRAKLSPIHPGRILLEDMKDEEVSINALAQAIRVPANRISLIVNERRAITADTALRLATFFGTSPEYWLNIQNQYDLACIDRDAVRREVLPRRAA
;
A
#
# COMPACT_ATOMS: atom_id res chain seq x y z
N MET A 1 20.77 -20.32 -10.70
CA MET A 1 20.24 -20.38 -10.48
C MET A 1 19.18 -20.06 -10.21
N SER A 2 18.65 -20.22 -10.20
CA SER A 2 17.48 -19.98 -9.66
C SER A 2 16.89 -18.68 -9.85
N LYS A 3 17.50 -17.83 -10.50
CA LYS A 3 17.01 -16.53 -10.65
C LYS A 3 15.83 -16.45 -11.49
N SER A 4 15.76 -17.12 -12.58
CA SER A 4 14.61 -17.04 -13.45
C SER A 4 13.41 -17.62 -12.74
N SER A 5 13.61 -18.65 -11.97
CA SER A 5 12.48 -19.16 -11.26
C SER A 5 12.03 -18.20 -10.19
N THR A 6 12.91 -17.34 -9.77
CA THR A 6 12.53 -16.31 -8.82
C THR A 6 11.48 -15.41 -9.39
N THR A 7 11.59 -15.06 -10.66
CA THR A 7 10.62 -14.21 -11.30
C THR A 7 9.23 -14.85 -11.28
N THR A 8 9.17 -16.13 -11.56
CA THR A 8 7.91 -16.85 -11.55
C THR A 8 7.33 -16.88 -10.15
N LYS A 9 8.19 -17.08 -9.18
CA LYS A 9 7.73 -17.13 -7.80
C LYS A 9 7.20 -15.81 -7.33
N ARG A 10 7.78 -14.73 -7.81
CA ARG A 10 7.34 -13.42 -7.41
C ARG A 10 5.86 -13.24 -7.64
N ALA A 11 5.33 -13.78 -8.72
CA ALA A 11 3.93 -13.65 -9.02
C ALA A 11 3.05 -14.32 -7.98
N LYS A 12 3.63 -15.22 -7.20
CA LYS A 12 2.88 -15.95 -6.18
C LYS A 12 3.12 -15.43 -4.78
N LEU A 13 3.97 -14.45 -4.62
CA LEU A 13 4.23 -13.86 -3.32
C LEU A 13 3.05 -13.02 -2.91
N SER A 14 2.83 -12.94 -1.62
CA SER A 14 1.81 -12.09 -1.07
C SER A 14 2.12 -10.63 -1.38
N PRO A 15 1.12 -9.86 -1.74
CA PRO A 15 1.32 -8.42 -1.96
C PRO A 15 1.75 -7.74 -0.67
N ILE A 16 2.49 -6.67 -0.80
CA ILE A 16 2.95 -5.91 0.35
C ILE A 16 1.97 -4.79 0.62
N HIS A 17 1.37 -4.82 1.80
CA HIS A 17 0.41 -3.79 2.20
C HIS A 17 1.14 -2.47 2.49
N PRO A 18 0.56 -1.33 2.12
CA PRO A 18 1.17 -0.03 2.39
C PRO A 18 1.52 0.19 3.85
N GLY A 19 0.80 -0.46 4.76
CA GLY A 19 1.09 -0.36 6.19
C GLY A 19 2.48 -0.86 6.55
N ARG A 20 3.00 -1.84 5.79
CA ARG A 20 4.35 -2.33 6.02
C ARG A 20 5.37 -1.26 5.67
N ILE A 21 5.12 -0.55 4.58
CA ILE A 21 6.00 0.51 4.14
C ILE A 21 5.93 1.68 5.10
N LEU A 22 4.71 2.02 5.55
CA LEU A 22 4.55 3.08 6.54
C LEU A 22 5.31 2.75 7.81
N LEU A 23 5.23 1.51 8.27
CA LEU A 23 5.93 1.11 9.48
C LEU A 23 7.44 1.27 9.34
N GLU A 24 7.98 0.93 8.15
CA GLU A 24 9.41 1.11 7.90
C GLU A 24 9.80 2.58 7.91
N ASP A 25 8.99 3.43 7.28
CA ASP A 25 9.27 4.86 7.28
C ASP A 25 9.22 5.44 8.70
N MET A 26 8.27 4.96 9.50
CA MET A 26 8.17 5.39 10.89
C MET A 26 9.41 4.99 11.69
N LYS A 27 9.92 3.79 11.45
CA LYS A 27 11.14 3.35 12.12
C LYS A 27 12.34 4.19 11.72
N ASP A 28 12.43 4.47 10.43
CA ASP A 28 13.53 5.29 9.93
C ASP A 28 13.55 6.68 10.54
N GLU A 29 12.36 7.24 10.74
CA GLU A 29 12.23 8.58 11.34
C GLU A 29 12.09 8.53 12.85
N GLU A 30 12.12 7.34 13.42
CA GLU A 30 12.01 7.16 14.87
C GLU A 30 10.76 7.81 15.43
N VAL A 31 9.63 7.61 14.75
CA VAL A 31 8.37 8.20 15.18
C VAL A 31 7.39 7.07 15.54
N SER A 32 6.73 7.25 16.69
CA SER A 32 5.77 6.28 17.16
C SER A 32 4.40 6.50 16.52
N ILE A 33 3.51 5.52 16.70
CA ILE A 33 2.15 5.64 16.20
C ILE A 33 1.47 6.87 16.77
N ASN A 34 1.58 7.09 18.08
CA ASN A 34 0.93 8.22 18.71
C ASN A 34 1.54 9.54 18.24
N ALA A 35 2.85 9.59 18.11
CA ALA A 35 3.49 10.82 17.66
C ALA A 35 3.11 11.14 16.22
N LEU A 36 3.09 10.14 15.35
CA LEU A 36 2.69 10.36 13.97
C LEU A 36 1.24 10.83 13.89
N ALA A 37 0.35 10.15 14.62
CA ALA A 37 -1.06 10.51 14.61
C ALA A 37 -1.28 11.95 15.04
N GLN A 38 -0.57 12.37 16.09
CA GLN A 38 -0.66 13.75 16.54
C GLN A 38 -0.12 14.72 15.50
N ALA A 39 1.00 14.37 14.89
CA ALA A 39 1.63 15.24 13.90
C ALA A 39 0.76 15.46 12.68
N ILE A 40 0.07 14.43 12.23
CA ILE A 40 -0.77 14.55 11.04
C ILE A 40 -2.24 14.75 11.38
N ARG A 41 -2.55 14.88 12.67
CA ARG A 41 -3.89 15.25 13.15
C ARG A 41 -4.96 14.23 12.80
N VAL A 42 -4.67 12.97 13.04
CA VAL A 42 -5.65 11.89 12.88
C VAL A 42 -5.67 11.07 14.16
N PRO A 43 -6.74 10.31 14.39
CA PRO A 43 -6.76 9.41 15.56
C PRO A 43 -5.64 8.37 15.46
N ALA A 44 -5.03 8.03 16.60
CA ALA A 44 -3.99 7.01 16.62
C ALA A 44 -4.49 5.68 16.08
N ASN A 45 -5.77 5.40 16.27
CA ASN A 45 -6.37 4.18 15.77
C ASN A 45 -6.28 4.07 14.26
N ARG A 46 -6.34 5.20 13.54
CA ARG A 46 -6.21 5.18 12.09
C ARG A 46 -4.84 4.65 11.69
N ILE A 47 -3.78 5.16 12.33
CA ILE A 47 -2.42 4.70 12.02
C ILE A 47 -2.25 3.24 12.42
N SER A 48 -2.75 2.88 13.59
CA SER A 48 -2.64 1.51 14.07
C SER A 48 -3.29 0.52 13.10
N LEU A 49 -4.47 0.85 12.60
CA LEU A 49 -5.15 -0.02 11.65
C LEU A 49 -4.39 -0.15 10.34
N ILE A 50 -3.78 0.93 9.88
CA ILE A 50 -3.01 0.89 8.63
C ILE A 50 -1.77 0.02 8.79
N VAL A 51 -0.99 0.22 9.86
CA VAL A 51 0.24 -0.56 10.03
C VAL A 51 -0.05 -2.03 10.33
N ASN A 52 -1.24 -2.34 10.80
CA ASN A 52 -1.65 -3.71 11.01
C ASN A 52 -2.41 -4.29 9.81
N GLU A 53 -2.37 -3.59 8.70
CA GLU A 53 -2.91 -4.05 7.42
C GLU A 53 -4.42 -4.25 7.44
N ARG A 54 -5.10 -3.48 8.27
CA ARG A 54 -6.55 -3.56 8.40
C ARG A 54 -7.29 -2.37 7.84
N ARG A 55 -6.56 -1.43 7.27
CA ARG A 55 -7.15 -0.24 6.69
C ARG A 55 -6.31 0.26 5.54
N ALA A 56 -6.96 0.72 4.49
CA ALA A 56 -6.30 1.28 3.32
C ALA A 56 -5.88 2.73 3.59
N ILE A 57 -4.90 3.18 2.83
CA ILE A 57 -4.50 4.58 2.83
C ILE A 57 -5.38 5.30 1.83
N THR A 58 -6.21 6.21 2.33
CA THR A 58 -7.09 7.02 1.49
C THR A 58 -6.38 8.30 1.06
N ALA A 59 -7.00 9.05 0.17
CA ALA A 59 -6.41 10.30 -0.31
C ALA A 59 -6.11 11.27 0.83
N ASP A 60 -7.04 11.39 1.79
CA ASP A 60 -6.80 12.28 2.93
C ASP A 60 -5.58 11.85 3.72
N THR A 61 -5.48 10.58 4.04
CA THR A 61 -4.34 10.08 4.80
C THR A 61 -3.05 10.20 3.99
N ALA A 62 -3.12 9.92 2.69
CA ALA A 62 -1.95 10.03 1.82
C ALA A 62 -1.39 11.45 1.81
N LEU A 63 -2.28 12.43 1.72
CA LEU A 63 -1.84 13.83 1.72
C LEU A 63 -1.19 14.21 3.05
N ARG A 64 -1.77 13.75 4.14
CA ARG A 64 -1.23 14.04 5.48
C ARG A 64 0.12 13.39 5.69
N LEU A 65 0.26 12.12 5.28
CA LEU A 65 1.53 11.41 5.38
C LEU A 65 2.60 12.05 4.51
N ALA A 66 2.22 12.41 3.29
CA ALA A 66 3.16 13.05 2.36
C ALA A 66 3.68 14.35 2.92
N THR A 67 2.80 15.13 3.55
CA THR A 67 3.20 16.40 4.14
C THR A 67 4.19 16.18 5.27
N PHE A 68 3.93 15.19 6.10
CA PHE A 68 4.82 14.91 7.24
C PHE A 68 6.17 14.36 6.79
N PHE A 69 6.16 13.37 5.90
CA PHE A 69 7.39 12.70 5.49
C PHE A 69 8.14 13.41 4.37
N GLY A 70 7.53 14.43 3.77
CA GLY A 70 8.18 15.15 2.67
C GLY A 70 8.16 14.38 1.37
N THR A 71 7.16 13.54 1.18
CA THR A 71 6.96 12.81 -0.07
C THR A 71 5.75 13.38 -0.78
N SER A 72 5.25 12.69 -1.81
CA SER A 72 4.04 13.12 -2.49
C SER A 72 2.87 12.24 -2.08
N PRO A 73 1.64 12.75 -2.15
CA PRO A 73 0.48 11.90 -1.90
C PRO A 73 0.40 10.76 -2.90
N GLU A 74 0.84 10.99 -4.14
CA GLU A 74 0.84 9.96 -5.17
C GLU A 74 1.73 8.78 -4.78
N TYR A 75 2.82 9.03 -4.08
CA TYR A 75 3.67 7.95 -3.59
C TYR A 75 2.86 6.95 -2.77
N TRP A 76 2.09 7.45 -1.81
CA TRP A 76 1.29 6.58 -0.94
C TRP A 76 0.13 5.94 -1.68
N LEU A 77 -0.53 6.70 -2.57
CA LEU A 77 -1.66 6.16 -3.31
C LEU A 77 -1.23 5.13 -4.36
N ASN A 78 -0.06 5.31 -4.96
CA ASN A 78 0.45 4.33 -5.90
C ASN A 78 0.75 3.01 -5.21
N ILE A 79 1.32 3.06 -4.02
CA ILE A 79 1.59 1.85 -3.24
C ILE A 79 0.27 1.15 -2.91
N GLN A 80 -0.73 1.92 -2.49
CA GLN A 80 -2.02 1.35 -2.16
C GLN A 80 -2.67 0.72 -3.39
N ASN A 81 -2.62 1.41 -4.52
CA ASN A 81 -3.21 0.91 -5.75
C ASN A 81 -2.53 -0.38 -6.21
N GLN A 82 -1.21 -0.45 -6.10
CA GLN A 82 -0.49 -1.66 -6.47
C GLN A 82 -0.91 -2.83 -5.59
N TYR A 83 -1.06 -2.58 -4.30
CA TYR A 83 -1.51 -3.62 -3.40
C TYR A 83 -2.93 -4.07 -3.76
N ASP A 84 -3.83 -3.12 -3.96
CA ASP A 84 -5.22 -3.44 -4.28
C ASP A 84 -5.32 -4.27 -5.55
N LEU A 85 -4.59 -3.88 -6.59
CA LEU A 85 -4.61 -4.63 -7.84
C LEU A 85 -4.00 -6.02 -7.69
N ALA A 86 -2.96 -6.13 -6.87
CA ALA A 86 -2.31 -7.42 -6.67
C ALA A 86 -3.19 -8.40 -5.91
N CYS A 87 -4.15 -7.90 -5.14
CA CYS A 87 -5.06 -8.77 -4.40
C CYS A 87 -6.21 -9.31 -5.25
N ILE A 88 -6.37 -8.80 -6.47
CA ILE A 88 -7.46 -9.22 -7.33
C ILE A 88 -7.00 -10.36 -8.24
N ASP A 89 -7.86 -11.35 -8.40
CA ASP A 89 -7.60 -12.43 -9.35
C ASP A 89 -7.90 -11.90 -10.76
N ARG A 90 -6.85 -11.50 -11.45
CA ARG A 90 -6.98 -10.90 -12.78
C ARG A 90 -7.53 -11.88 -13.80
N ASP A 91 -7.17 -13.15 -13.67
CA ASP A 91 -7.65 -14.16 -14.59
C ASP A 91 -9.16 -14.36 -14.43
N ALA A 92 -9.65 -14.32 -13.19
CA ALA A 92 -11.08 -14.42 -12.97
C ALA A 92 -11.82 -13.26 -13.62
N VAL A 93 -11.28 -12.06 -13.51
CA VAL A 93 -11.90 -10.89 -14.12
C VAL A 93 -11.91 -11.03 -15.64
N ARG A 94 -10.80 -11.49 -16.21
CA ARG A 94 -10.72 -11.66 -17.67
C ARG A 94 -11.70 -12.70 -18.19
N ARG A 95 -12.03 -13.69 -17.38
CA ARG A 95 -13.02 -14.68 -17.78
C ARG A 95 -14.42 -14.12 -17.75
N GLU A 96 -14.68 -13.17 -16.89
CA GLU A 96 -16.01 -12.61 -16.73
C GLU A 96 -16.29 -11.42 -17.61
N VAL A 97 -15.27 -10.60 -17.85
CA VAL A 97 -15.44 -9.34 -18.57
C VAL A 97 -14.76 -9.44 -19.92
N LEU A 98 -15.55 -9.42 -20.97
CA LEU A 98 -15.02 -9.47 -22.32
C LEU A 98 -14.75 -8.05 -22.80
N PRO A 99 -13.64 -7.83 -23.52
CA PRO A 99 -13.38 -6.52 -24.06
C PRO A 99 -14.48 -6.11 -25.04
N ARG A 100 -14.80 -4.86 -25.06
CA ARG A 100 -15.78 -4.35 -26.01
C ARG A 100 -15.30 -4.54 -27.44
N ARG A 101 -13.99 -4.47 -27.65
CA ARG A 101 -13.37 -4.70 -28.95
C ARG A 101 -12.24 -5.68 -28.80
N ALA A 102 -12.09 -6.55 -29.77
CA ALA A 102 -10.96 -7.44 -29.80
C ALA A 102 -9.70 -6.60 -30.01
N ALA A 103 -8.68 -6.88 -29.25
CA ALA A 103 -7.43 -6.14 -29.39
C ALA A 103 -6.62 -6.59 -30.60
#